data_a31c0b553aab15d2bbfb97eee1f6c470
#
_entry.id   a31c0b553aab15d2bbfb97eee1f6c470
#
_cell.length_a   1.000
_cell.length_b   1.000
_cell.length_c   1.000
_cell.angle_alpha   90.00
_cell.angle_beta   90.00
_cell.angle_gamma   90.00
#
_symmetry.space_group_name_H-M   'P 1'
#
loop_
_entity.id
_entity.type
_entity.pdbx_description
1 polymer ?
#
loop_
_entity_poly.entity_id
_entity_poly.type
_entity_poly.pdbx_seq_one_letter_code
_entity_poly.pdbx_strand_id
1 'polypeptide(L)'
;MASFDVVVIGAGPGGYVSAIRCAQLGLKTAIVEREFLGGVCLNVGCIPSKAMISASHFYHRAIHDAPNMGFKVKGIDIDYGQLAKWKQSVCDKMSGGVQQLLKGNNVTILMVRRNLNPTLKFL
;
A
#
# COMPACT_ATOMS: atom_id res chain seq x y z
N MET A 1 -24.52 -4.86 19.46
CA MET A 1 -23.80 -5.28 18.24
C MET A 1 -23.57 -4.07 17.36
N ALA A 2 -22.39 -3.90 16.78
CA ALA A 2 -22.17 -2.83 15.80
C ALA A 2 -22.85 -3.23 14.48
N SER A 3 -23.72 -2.35 13.95
CA SER A 3 -24.33 -2.53 12.63
C SER A 3 -23.65 -1.61 11.62
N PHE A 4 -23.53 -2.05 10.38
CA PHE A 4 -22.98 -1.30 9.25
C PHE A 4 -23.94 -1.40 8.07
N ASP A 5 -24.00 -0.32 7.27
CA ASP A 5 -24.77 -0.32 6.03
C ASP A 5 -24.01 -1.06 4.93
N VAL A 6 -22.65 -0.97 4.96
CA VAL A 6 -21.76 -1.63 4.01
C VAL A 6 -20.56 -2.23 4.73
N VAL A 7 -20.23 -3.48 4.36
CA VAL A 7 -19.01 -4.15 4.79
C VAL A 7 -18.21 -4.56 3.55
N VAL A 8 -17.00 -4.00 3.39
CA VAL A 8 -16.09 -4.33 2.30
C VAL A 8 -15.10 -5.38 2.77
N ILE A 9 -14.96 -6.48 2.06
CA ILE A 9 -14.04 -7.58 2.38
C ILE A 9 -12.79 -7.45 1.50
N GLY A 10 -11.64 -7.22 2.15
CA GLY A 10 -10.35 -6.98 1.53
C GLY A 10 -10.04 -5.49 1.33
N ALA A 11 -8.85 -5.07 1.80
CA ALA A 11 -8.38 -3.69 1.72
C ALA A 11 -7.36 -3.46 0.59
N GLY A 12 -7.44 -4.23 -0.49
CA GLY A 12 -6.70 -3.95 -1.72
C GLY A 12 -7.23 -2.71 -2.45
N PRO A 13 -6.67 -2.34 -3.62
CA PRO A 13 -7.02 -1.09 -4.33
C PRO A 13 -8.52 -0.92 -4.60
N GLY A 14 -9.22 -1.97 -5.01
CA GLY A 14 -10.68 -1.93 -5.17
C GLY A 14 -11.44 -1.75 -3.85
N GLY A 15 -10.98 -2.43 -2.79
CA GLY A 15 -11.64 -2.44 -1.50
C GLY A 15 -11.55 -1.11 -0.76
N TYR A 16 -10.34 -0.56 -0.57
CA TYR A 16 -10.23 0.69 0.18
C TYR A 16 -10.85 1.88 -0.57
N VAL A 17 -10.78 1.90 -1.91
CA VAL A 17 -11.42 2.94 -2.72
C VAL A 17 -12.95 2.87 -2.57
N SER A 18 -13.52 1.66 -2.68
CA SER A 18 -14.96 1.45 -2.51
C SER A 18 -15.44 1.81 -1.11
N ALA A 19 -14.70 1.39 -0.07
CA ALA A 19 -15.06 1.69 1.32
C ALA A 19 -15.05 3.20 1.60
N ILE A 20 -14.01 3.91 1.14
CA ILE A 20 -13.93 5.37 1.25
C ILE A 20 -15.13 6.02 0.53
N ARG A 21 -15.44 5.57 -0.69
CA ARG A 21 -16.55 6.15 -1.44
C ARG A 21 -17.91 5.91 -0.80
N CYS A 22 -18.15 4.71 -0.27
CA CYS A 22 -19.38 4.41 0.49
C CYS A 22 -19.53 5.35 1.71
N ALA A 23 -18.43 5.54 2.46
CA ALA A 23 -18.45 6.43 3.61
C ALA A 23 -18.68 7.90 3.21
N GLN A 24 -18.09 8.38 2.11
CA GLN A 24 -18.34 9.72 1.55
C GLN A 24 -19.80 9.94 1.11
N LEU A 25 -20.51 8.85 0.77
CA LEU A 25 -21.94 8.89 0.46
C LEU A 25 -22.83 8.82 1.70
N GLY A 26 -22.25 8.88 2.90
CA GLY A 26 -22.97 8.89 4.17
C GLY A 26 -23.31 7.50 4.71
N LEU A 27 -22.83 6.42 4.09
CA LEU A 27 -23.06 5.06 4.57
C LEU A 27 -22.10 4.70 5.71
N LYS A 28 -22.62 4.09 6.77
CA LYS A 28 -21.82 3.56 7.86
C LYS A 28 -21.05 2.34 7.38
N THR A 29 -19.77 2.52 7.08
CA THR A 29 -18.95 1.55 6.36
C THR A 29 -17.89 0.90 7.24
N ALA A 30 -17.73 -0.42 7.10
CA ALA A 30 -16.59 -1.16 7.61
C ALA A 30 -15.77 -1.78 6.49
N ILE A 31 -14.47 -1.94 6.71
CA ILE A 31 -13.57 -2.69 5.84
C ILE A 31 -12.89 -3.80 6.65
N VAL A 32 -12.90 -5.01 6.11
CA VAL A 32 -12.32 -6.21 6.74
C VAL A 32 -11.05 -6.58 5.98
N GLU A 33 -9.91 -6.65 6.67
CA GLU A 33 -8.63 -7.05 6.09
C GLU A 33 -7.94 -8.09 6.98
N ARG A 34 -7.25 -9.03 6.36
CA ARG A 34 -6.56 -10.11 7.09
C ARG A 34 -5.08 -9.83 7.33
N GLU A 35 -4.44 -9.01 6.49
CA GLU A 35 -2.98 -8.94 6.46
C GLU A 35 -2.46 -7.50 6.33
N PHE A 36 -2.70 -6.83 5.18
CA PHE A 36 -2.15 -5.50 4.90
C PHE A 36 -3.20 -4.56 4.35
N LEU A 37 -3.30 -3.36 4.90
CA LEU A 37 -4.02 -2.27 4.24
C LEU A 37 -3.30 -1.90 2.92
N GLY A 38 -4.09 -1.72 1.85
CA GLY A 38 -3.56 -1.54 0.50
C GLY A 38 -3.36 -2.86 -0.27
N GLY A 39 -3.51 -4.01 0.42
CA GLY A 39 -3.46 -5.35 -0.17
C GLY A 39 -2.11 -5.68 -0.83
N VAL A 40 -2.12 -6.68 -1.69
CA VAL A 40 -0.92 -7.17 -2.42
C VAL A 40 -0.27 -6.05 -3.23
N CYS A 41 -1.05 -5.19 -3.87
CA CYS A 41 -0.51 -4.14 -4.75
C CYS A 41 0.45 -3.20 -4.01
N LEU A 42 0.07 -2.69 -2.84
CA LEU A 42 0.89 -1.73 -2.12
C LEU A 42 2.05 -2.38 -1.36
N ASN A 43 1.90 -3.63 -0.93
CA ASN A 43 2.83 -4.24 0.02
C ASN A 43 3.82 -5.23 -0.63
N VAL A 44 3.39 -6.02 -1.61
CA VAL A 44 4.21 -7.09 -2.22
C VAL A 44 4.17 -7.13 -3.75
N GLY A 45 3.47 -6.20 -4.40
CA GLY A 45 3.25 -6.19 -5.84
C GLY A 45 3.66 -4.89 -6.52
N CYS A 46 2.68 -4.07 -6.88
CA CYS A 46 2.86 -2.89 -7.76
C CYS A 46 3.85 -1.87 -7.19
N ILE A 47 3.70 -1.51 -5.92
CA ILE A 47 4.52 -0.43 -5.33
C ILE A 47 5.97 -0.87 -5.10
N PRO A 48 6.28 -2.01 -4.45
CA PRO A 48 7.66 -2.43 -4.31
C PRO A 48 8.35 -2.68 -5.66
N SER A 49 7.64 -3.21 -6.65
CA SER A 49 8.20 -3.40 -8.00
C SER A 49 8.54 -2.07 -8.67
N LYS A 50 7.63 -1.09 -8.60
CA LYS A 50 7.87 0.25 -9.16
C LYS A 50 8.99 0.99 -8.45
N ALA A 51 9.11 0.84 -7.13
CA ALA A 51 10.23 1.41 -6.38
C ALA A 51 11.58 0.85 -6.88
N MET A 52 11.68 -0.48 -7.05
CA MET A 52 12.90 -1.10 -7.57
C MET A 52 13.21 -0.68 -9.00
N ILE A 53 12.20 -0.63 -9.89
CA ILE A 53 12.35 -0.16 -11.27
C ILE A 53 12.82 1.30 -11.30
N SER A 54 12.25 2.16 -10.45
CA SER A 54 12.66 3.56 -10.35
C SER A 54 14.12 3.71 -9.93
N ALA A 55 14.58 2.92 -8.94
CA ALA A 55 15.97 2.89 -8.53
C ALA A 55 16.91 2.40 -9.63
N SER A 56 16.51 1.35 -10.36
CA SER A 56 17.26 0.84 -11.52
C SER A 56 17.37 1.88 -12.64
N HIS A 57 16.28 2.58 -12.95
CA HIS A 57 16.30 3.67 -13.95
C HIS A 57 17.20 4.83 -13.49
N PHE A 58 17.18 5.18 -12.21
CA PHE A 58 18.07 6.21 -11.67
C PHE A 58 19.55 5.83 -11.88
N TYR A 59 19.91 4.58 -11.53
CA TYR A 59 21.25 4.06 -11.74
C TYR A 59 21.66 4.10 -13.20
N HIS A 60 20.79 3.60 -14.11
CA HIS A 60 21.04 3.60 -15.55
C HIS A 60 21.27 5.02 -16.08
N ARG A 61 20.40 5.96 -15.74
CA ARG A 61 20.50 7.34 -16.17
C ARG A 61 21.76 8.03 -15.65
N ALA A 62 22.14 7.75 -14.42
CA ALA A 62 23.35 8.33 -13.83
C ALA A 62 24.62 7.88 -14.55
N ILE A 63 24.66 6.64 -15.08
CA ILE A 63 25.83 6.11 -15.79
C ILE A 63 25.80 6.49 -17.27
N HIS A 64 24.65 6.39 -17.93
CA HIS A 64 24.57 6.46 -19.40
C HIS A 64 24.13 7.84 -19.90
N ASP A 65 23.21 8.51 -19.21
CA ASP A 65 22.64 9.77 -19.68
C ASP A 65 23.36 10.99 -19.09
N ALA A 66 23.74 10.93 -17.83
CA ALA A 66 24.37 12.06 -17.12
C ALA A 66 25.65 12.58 -17.79
N PRO A 67 26.54 11.74 -18.36
CA PRO A 67 27.71 12.23 -19.11
C PRO A 67 27.35 13.11 -20.28
N ASN A 68 26.27 12.79 -21.01
CA ASN A 68 25.80 13.60 -22.14
C ASN A 68 25.27 14.98 -21.72
N MET A 69 24.87 15.11 -20.46
CA MET A 69 24.44 16.40 -19.84
C MET A 69 25.59 17.16 -19.21
N GLY A 70 26.84 16.69 -19.32
CA GLY A 70 28.04 17.31 -18.76
C GLY A 70 28.37 16.89 -17.31
N PHE A 71 27.66 15.93 -16.71
CA PHE A 71 28.01 15.42 -15.39
C PHE A 71 29.12 14.36 -15.48
N LYS A 72 30.12 14.50 -14.64
CA LYS A 72 31.23 13.54 -14.52
C LYS A 72 30.94 12.56 -13.40
N VAL A 73 30.45 11.36 -13.74
CA VAL A 73 30.18 10.30 -12.76
C VAL A 73 31.37 9.34 -12.71
N LYS A 74 32.02 9.25 -11.53
CA LYS A 74 33.25 8.44 -11.33
C LYS A 74 32.97 7.00 -10.88
N GLY A 75 31.73 6.58 -10.86
CA GLY A 75 31.26 5.28 -10.38
C GLY A 75 30.08 5.43 -9.43
N ILE A 76 29.25 4.40 -9.37
CA ILE A 76 28.12 4.32 -8.46
C ILE A 76 28.10 2.92 -7.89
N ASP A 77 28.25 2.81 -6.57
CA ASP A 77 28.07 1.56 -5.85
C ASP A 77 26.64 1.45 -5.33
N ILE A 78 26.12 0.24 -5.23
CA ILE A 78 24.76 -0.02 -4.76
C ILE A 78 24.84 -0.81 -3.44
N ASP A 79 24.37 -0.21 -2.36
CA ASP A 79 24.04 -0.91 -1.12
C ASP A 79 22.64 -1.52 -1.23
N TYR A 80 22.57 -2.80 -1.54
CA TYR A 80 21.29 -3.53 -1.66
C TYR A 80 20.52 -3.60 -0.35
N GLY A 81 21.20 -3.62 0.80
CA GLY A 81 20.55 -3.59 2.11
C GLY A 81 19.79 -2.27 2.33
N GLN A 82 20.44 -1.16 2.01
CA GLN A 82 19.83 0.16 2.10
C GLN A 82 18.72 0.35 1.05
N LEU A 83 18.92 -0.15 -0.17
CA LEU A 83 17.90 -0.14 -1.22
C LEU A 83 16.64 -0.91 -0.80
N ALA A 84 16.79 -2.07 -0.18
CA ALA A 84 15.68 -2.86 0.35
C ALA A 84 14.91 -2.11 1.45
N LYS A 85 15.62 -1.45 2.38
CA LYS A 85 15.03 -0.61 3.43
C LYS A 85 14.27 0.57 2.84
N TRP A 86 14.86 1.26 1.87
CA TRP A 86 14.18 2.36 1.17
C TRP A 86 12.91 1.88 0.46
N LYS A 87 12.98 0.79 -0.30
CA LYS A 87 11.81 0.18 -0.95
C LYS A 87 10.70 -0.12 0.09
N GLN A 88 11.07 -0.68 1.25
CA GLN A 88 10.11 -0.98 2.31
C GLN A 88 9.48 0.30 2.87
N SER A 89 10.25 1.35 3.10
CA SER A 89 9.73 2.63 3.57
C SER A 89 8.69 3.25 2.62
N VAL A 90 8.86 3.05 1.30
CA VAL A 90 7.87 3.48 0.30
C VAL A 90 6.56 2.71 0.48
N CYS A 91 6.63 1.39 0.67
CA CYS A 91 5.44 0.56 0.90
C CYS A 91 4.71 0.97 2.20
N ASP A 92 5.46 1.16 3.29
CA ASP A 92 4.92 1.55 4.59
C ASP A 92 4.22 2.93 4.52
N LYS A 93 4.83 3.89 3.81
CA LYS A 93 4.24 5.20 3.58
C LYS A 93 2.92 5.10 2.81
N MET A 94 2.85 4.28 1.78
CA MET A 94 1.64 4.10 0.98
C MET A 94 0.52 3.43 1.78
N SER A 95 0.82 2.35 2.50
CA SER A 95 -0.14 1.65 3.35
C SER A 95 -0.63 2.52 4.52
N GLY A 96 0.29 3.30 5.12
CA GLY A 96 -0.05 4.29 6.14
C GLY A 96 -0.98 5.38 5.59
N GLY A 97 -0.77 5.83 4.35
CA GLY A 97 -1.66 6.76 3.66
C GLY A 97 -3.08 6.21 3.48
N VAL A 98 -3.21 4.95 3.06
CA VAL A 98 -4.52 4.28 2.97
C VAL A 98 -5.20 4.20 4.34
N GLN A 99 -4.45 3.87 5.39
CA GLN A 99 -5.00 3.85 6.75
C GLN A 99 -5.53 5.23 7.18
N GLN A 100 -4.78 6.28 6.89
CA GLN A 100 -5.21 7.66 7.21
C GLN A 100 -6.47 8.05 6.45
N LEU A 101 -6.55 7.72 5.15
CA LEU A 101 -7.72 7.99 4.32
C LEU A 101 -8.97 7.24 4.81
N LEU A 102 -8.84 5.97 5.18
CA LEU A 102 -9.93 5.19 5.75
C LEU A 102 -10.43 5.81 7.06
N LYS A 103 -9.51 6.15 7.98
CA LYS A 103 -9.85 6.80 9.25
C LYS A 103 -10.45 8.19 9.05
N GLY A 104 -9.89 8.99 8.15
CA GLY A 104 -10.37 10.34 7.84
C GLY A 104 -11.77 10.37 7.23
N ASN A 105 -12.19 9.26 6.61
CA ASN A 105 -13.55 9.09 6.10
C ASN A 105 -14.47 8.28 7.06
N ASN A 106 -14.07 8.08 8.31
CA ASN A 106 -14.82 7.34 9.33
C ASN A 106 -15.13 5.88 8.96
N VAL A 107 -14.30 5.25 8.14
CA VAL A 107 -14.42 3.81 7.84
C VAL A 107 -13.88 3.00 9.01
N THR A 108 -14.68 2.09 9.53
CA THR A 108 -14.25 1.16 10.59
C THR A 108 -13.35 0.08 10.02
N ILE A 109 -12.10 0.00 10.48
CA ILE A 109 -11.13 -0.99 10.01
C ILE A 109 -11.17 -2.21 10.95
N LEU A 110 -11.48 -3.38 10.41
CA LEU A 110 -11.53 -4.65 11.12
C LEU A 110 -10.40 -5.56 10.62
N MET A 111 -9.34 -5.71 11.42
CA MET A 111 -8.25 -6.63 11.11
C MET A 111 -8.61 -8.04 11.63
N VAL A 112 -8.86 -8.99 10.71
CA VAL A 112 -9.21 -10.37 11.03
C VAL A 112 -7.96 -11.23 10.93
N ARG A 113 -7.25 -11.43 12.05
CA ARG A 113 -6.16 -12.40 12.08
C ARG A 113 -6.70 -13.83 11.88
N ARG A 114 -5.91 -14.70 11.29
CA ARG A 114 -6.18 -16.06 10.78
C ARG A 114 -6.77 -17.09 11.78
N ASN A 115 -7.16 -16.68 12.97
CA ASN A 115 -7.95 -17.49 13.88
C ASN A 115 -9.43 -17.24 13.60
N LEU A 116 -9.90 -17.73 12.46
CA LEU A 116 -11.32 -17.85 12.20
C LEU A 116 -11.91 -18.81 13.25
N ASN A 117 -12.47 -18.24 14.31
CA ASN A 117 -13.42 -18.95 15.10
C ASN A 117 -14.57 -19.37 14.16
N PRO A 118 -14.85 -20.66 13.99
CA PRO A 118 -15.87 -21.15 13.02
C PRO A 118 -17.30 -20.70 13.34
N THR A 119 -17.47 -19.88 14.36
CA THR A 119 -18.76 -19.32 14.81
C THR A 119 -19.15 -17.98 14.16
N LEU A 120 -18.32 -17.39 13.30
CA LEU A 120 -18.74 -16.24 12.48
C LEU A 120 -19.64 -16.74 11.35
N LYS A 121 -20.92 -16.92 11.65
CA LYS A 121 -21.96 -17.08 10.62
C LYS A 121 -22.22 -15.72 10.02
N PHE A 122 -21.89 -15.55 8.74
CA PHE A 122 -22.45 -14.46 7.92
C PHE A 122 -23.90 -14.84 7.60
N LEU A 123 -24.84 -14.00 8.00
CA LEU A 123 -26.23 -14.08 7.57
C LEU A 123 -26.36 -13.49 6.17
#